data_c0a5c449ba778e2889c968f760d52d12
#
_entry.id   c0a5c449ba778e2889c968f760d52d12
#
_cell.length_a   1.000
_cell.length_b   1.000
_cell.length_c   1.000
_cell.angle_alpha   90.00
_cell.angle_beta   90.00
_cell.angle_gamma   90.00
#
_symmetry.space_group_name_H-M   'P 1'
#
loop_
_entity.id
_entity.type
_entity.pdbx_description
1 polymer ?
#
loop_
_entity_poly.entity_id
_entity_poly.type
_entity_poly.pdbx_seq_one_letter_code
_entity_poly.pdbx_strand_id
1 'polypeptide(L)'
;NFFSTFRPSSEIFIRNFTKNEHVMKNWYIVQSHSNFENKVAKLIKEEAKKSNISEKIEEIVVPTHDITEVRRGKRVQRKKKYFPGYVLMKSEMDKDLYHMIKNIKKVSGFLGSKGVPAPVSDKEIDKILGQIKDGVAQPKSAIEYNIGEKVQVIDGPFASFTGLVEDIDEEKLRLKVSVSIFGRPTPVDLEYNQVEKAS
;
A
#
# COMPACT_ATOMS: atom_id res chain seq x y z
N ASN A 1 -33.54 11.16 -41.49
CA ASN A 1 -32.14 11.51 -41.25
C ASN A 1 -31.93 11.83 -39.76
N PHE A 2 -31.71 10.78 -39.00
CA PHE A 2 -31.33 10.85 -37.60
C PHE A 2 -29.82 10.59 -37.53
N PHE A 3 -28.98 11.63 -37.51
CA PHE A 3 -27.61 11.54 -37.08
C PHE A 3 -27.55 11.89 -35.58
N SER A 4 -27.69 10.88 -34.74
CA SER A 4 -27.35 10.97 -33.33
C SER A 4 -25.84 11.05 -33.20
N THR A 5 -25.32 12.25 -32.96
CA THR A 5 -23.91 12.50 -32.66
C THR A 5 -23.59 11.90 -31.27
N PHE A 6 -22.97 10.75 -31.29
CA PHE A 6 -22.36 10.11 -30.12
C PHE A 6 -21.16 10.98 -29.68
N ARG A 7 -21.34 11.81 -28.64
CA ARG A 7 -20.23 12.55 -28.03
C ARG A 7 -19.43 11.58 -27.16
N PRO A 8 -18.09 11.51 -27.34
CA PRO A 8 -17.28 10.66 -26.52
C PRO A 8 -17.29 11.15 -25.05
N SER A 9 -17.29 10.18 -24.13
CA SER A 9 -17.39 10.40 -22.67
C SER A 9 -16.31 11.32 -22.08
N SER A 10 -15.25 11.61 -22.82
CA SER A 10 -14.20 12.57 -22.48
C SER A 10 -14.66 14.04 -22.48
N GLU A 11 -15.66 14.41 -23.28
CA GLU A 11 -16.17 15.79 -23.32
C GLU A 11 -17.09 16.14 -22.14
N ILE A 12 -17.74 15.14 -21.53
CA ILE A 12 -18.60 15.35 -20.37
C ILE A 12 -17.77 15.65 -19.12
N PHE A 13 -16.60 15.02 -19.00
CA PHE A 13 -15.65 15.28 -17.92
C PHE A 13 -15.14 16.73 -17.94
N ILE A 14 -14.98 17.27 -19.15
CA ILE A 14 -14.42 18.59 -19.42
C ILE A 14 -15.37 19.73 -19.02
N ARG A 15 -16.68 19.51 -19.07
CA ARG A 15 -17.68 20.55 -18.74
C ARG A 15 -17.80 20.85 -17.24
N ASN A 16 -17.42 19.93 -16.37
CA ASN A 16 -17.51 20.11 -14.92
C ASN A 16 -16.31 20.88 -14.32
N PHE A 17 -15.28 21.19 -15.11
CA PHE A 17 -14.08 21.89 -14.64
C PHE A 17 -14.09 23.43 -14.89
N THR A 18 -15.16 24.00 -15.40
CA THR A 18 -15.21 25.41 -15.81
C THR A 18 -16.00 26.34 -14.89
N LYS A 19 -15.99 26.12 -13.59
CA LYS A 19 -16.47 27.15 -12.64
C LYS A 19 -15.44 27.37 -11.53
N ASN A 20 -15.01 28.63 -11.42
CA ASN A 20 -14.21 29.19 -10.32
C ASN A 20 -14.86 28.91 -8.96
N GLU A 21 -14.50 27.82 -8.34
CA GLU A 21 -14.60 27.60 -6.91
C GLU A 21 -13.21 27.18 -6.46
N HIS A 22 -12.80 27.53 -5.28
CA HIS A 22 -11.53 27.13 -4.66
C HIS A 22 -11.24 25.69 -5.05
N VAL A 23 -10.34 25.49 -6.02
CA VAL A 23 -10.09 24.17 -6.59
C VAL A 23 -9.36 23.38 -5.55
N MET A 24 -10.12 22.54 -4.86
CA MET A 24 -9.57 21.67 -3.83
C MET A 24 -8.67 20.64 -4.47
N LYS A 25 -7.44 20.56 -4.01
CA LYS A 25 -6.53 19.50 -4.42
C LYS A 25 -6.97 18.19 -3.81
N ASN A 26 -7.26 17.23 -4.65
CA ASN A 26 -7.69 15.90 -4.24
C ASN A 26 -6.61 14.86 -4.53
N TRP A 27 -6.69 13.73 -3.85
CA TRP A 27 -5.84 12.60 -4.14
C TRP A 27 -6.34 11.82 -5.34
N TYR A 28 -5.41 11.44 -6.21
CA TYR A 28 -5.62 10.58 -7.37
C TYR A 28 -4.60 9.47 -7.39
N ILE A 29 -4.97 8.33 -7.94
CA ILE A 29 -4.08 7.20 -8.09
C ILE A 29 -3.71 7.05 -9.56
N VAL A 30 -2.44 7.23 -9.86
CA VAL A 30 -1.86 7.01 -11.19
C VAL A 30 -1.40 5.56 -11.27
N GLN A 31 -1.86 4.85 -12.30
CA GLN A 31 -1.44 3.49 -12.59
C GLN A 31 -0.23 3.51 -13.51
N SER A 32 0.84 2.86 -13.08
CA SER A 32 2.07 2.68 -13.84
C SER A 32 2.38 1.21 -14.06
N HIS A 33 3.31 0.92 -14.96
CA HIS A 33 3.89 -0.41 -15.02
C HIS A 33 4.66 -0.70 -13.74
N SER A 34 4.56 -1.94 -13.24
CA SER A 34 5.29 -2.39 -12.05
C SER A 34 6.80 -2.14 -12.20
N ASN A 35 7.44 -1.73 -11.12
CA ASN A 35 8.85 -1.32 -11.03
C ASN A 35 9.20 0.03 -11.70
N PHE A 36 8.23 0.75 -12.28
CA PHE A 36 8.45 2.07 -12.86
C PHE A 36 7.85 3.21 -12.02
N GLU A 37 7.26 2.94 -10.86
CA GLU A 37 6.52 3.91 -10.05
C GLU A 37 7.39 5.12 -9.66
N ASN A 38 8.61 4.88 -9.15
CA ASN A 38 9.55 5.96 -8.81
C ASN A 38 9.97 6.78 -10.03
N LYS A 39 10.17 6.11 -11.17
CA LYS A 39 10.51 6.78 -12.43
C LYS A 39 9.34 7.61 -12.93
N VAL A 40 8.12 7.08 -12.85
CA VAL A 40 6.90 7.80 -13.22
C VAL A 40 6.69 9.01 -12.31
N ALA A 41 6.81 8.85 -10.99
CA ALA A 41 6.71 9.96 -10.04
C ALA A 41 7.72 11.09 -10.36
N LYS A 42 8.96 10.73 -10.71
CA LYS A 42 9.97 11.71 -11.12
C LYS A 42 9.60 12.40 -12.43
N LEU A 43 9.18 11.64 -13.44
CA LEU A 43 8.76 12.18 -14.74
C LEU A 43 7.56 13.13 -14.62
N ILE A 44 6.57 12.80 -13.78
CA ILE A 44 5.44 13.69 -13.52
C ILE A 44 5.94 15.05 -13.01
N LYS A 45 6.86 15.05 -12.02
CA LYS A 45 7.45 16.28 -11.47
C LYS A 45 8.24 17.07 -12.51
N GLU A 46 9.01 16.39 -13.35
CA GLU A 46 9.82 17.00 -14.40
C GLU A 46 8.95 17.62 -15.51
N GLU A 47 7.96 16.88 -16.00
CA GLU A 47 7.07 17.37 -17.05
C GLU A 47 6.16 18.51 -16.54
N ALA A 48 5.69 18.44 -15.28
CA ALA A 48 4.93 19.52 -14.66
C ALA A 48 5.76 20.82 -14.56
N LYS A 49 7.07 20.72 -14.27
CA LYS A 49 7.97 21.88 -14.27
C LYS A 49 8.16 22.46 -15.67
N LYS A 50 8.35 21.62 -16.68
CA LYS A 50 8.49 22.06 -18.09
C LYS A 50 7.24 22.76 -18.61
N SER A 51 6.08 22.30 -18.18
CA SER A 51 4.79 22.85 -18.60
C SER A 51 4.29 24.00 -17.71
N ASN A 52 5.08 24.42 -16.71
CA ASN A 52 4.73 25.46 -15.72
C ASN A 52 3.43 25.20 -14.97
N ILE A 53 3.11 23.95 -14.72
CA ILE A 53 1.92 23.50 -13.97
C ILE A 53 2.26 22.79 -12.66
N SER A 54 3.47 22.98 -12.16
CA SER A 54 3.94 22.35 -10.90
C SER A 54 3.08 22.74 -9.70
N GLU A 55 2.49 23.94 -9.70
CA GLU A 55 1.65 24.45 -8.62
C GLU A 55 0.36 23.64 -8.43
N LYS A 56 -0.10 22.98 -9.50
CA LYS A 56 -1.26 22.10 -9.46
C LYS A 56 -0.99 20.81 -8.69
N ILE A 57 0.27 20.41 -8.54
CA ILE A 57 0.67 19.21 -7.83
C ILE A 57 1.17 19.59 -6.44
N GLU A 58 0.49 19.13 -5.42
CA GLU A 58 0.88 19.33 -4.02
C GLU A 58 1.87 18.27 -3.55
N GLU A 59 1.52 16.99 -3.78
CA GLU A 59 2.31 15.87 -3.30
C GLU A 59 2.26 14.69 -4.28
N ILE A 60 3.37 13.96 -4.38
CA ILE A 60 3.45 12.69 -5.09
C ILE A 60 4.16 11.69 -4.20
N VAL A 61 3.50 10.58 -3.92
CA VAL A 61 3.98 9.50 -3.03
C VAL A 61 3.94 8.17 -3.76
N VAL A 62 5.06 7.44 -3.70
CA VAL A 62 5.09 6.03 -4.10
C VAL A 62 5.00 5.20 -2.82
N PRO A 63 3.92 4.42 -2.64
CA PRO A 63 3.70 3.66 -1.42
C PRO A 63 4.72 2.54 -1.28
N THR A 64 5.80 2.79 -0.54
CA THR A 64 6.88 1.84 -0.25
C THR A 64 7.12 1.78 1.25
N HIS A 65 7.48 0.61 1.75
CA HIS A 65 7.97 0.46 3.12
C HIS A 65 9.36 -0.18 3.12
N ASP A 66 10.12 0.15 4.14
CA ASP A 66 11.45 -0.42 4.32
C ASP A 66 11.31 -1.77 5.04
N ILE A 67 11.83 -2.82 4.41
CA ILE A 67 11.96 -4.15 5.02
C ILE A 67 13.41 -4.46 5.24
N THR A 68 13.71 -5.11 6.36
CA THR A 68 15.03 -5.66 6.63
C THR A 68 15.03 -7.14 6.27
N GLU A 69 15.73 -7.50 5.21
CA GLU A 69 15.94 -8.91 4.84
C GLU A 69 17.34 -9.35 5.26
N VAL A 70 17.45 -10.56 5.76
CA VAL A 70 18.77 -11.19 6.00
C VAL A 70 19.15 -11.99 4.75
N ARG A 71 20.17 -11.53 4.02
CA ARG A 71 20.77 -12.25 2.90
C ARG A 71 22.20 -12.62 3.21
N ARG A 72 22.54 -13.90 3.13
CA ARG A 72 23.88 -14.44 3.38
C ARG A 72 24.48 -13.93 4.70
N GLY A 73 23.67 -13.92 5.77
CA GLY A 73 24.11 -13.46 7.10
C GLY A 73 24.29 -11.95 7.27
N LYS A 74 23.95 -11.13 6.25
CA LYS A 74 23.99 -9.68 6.34
C LYS A 74 22.58 -9.09 6.32
N ARG A 75 22.28 -8.15 7.22
CA ARG A 75 21.03 -7.38 7.21
C ARG A 75 21.08 -6.39 6.03
N VAL A 76 20.13 -6.51 5.12
CA VAL A 76 20.00 -5.62 3.96
C VAL A 76 18.65 -4.94 4.04
N GLN A 77 18.64 -3.62 4.11
CA GLN A 77 17.40 -2.84 4.01
C GLN A 77 16.97 -2.79 2.55
N ARG A 78 15.73 -3.14 2.30
CA ARG A 78 15.10 -3.03 0.97
C ARG A 78 13.76 -2.32 1.08
N LYS A 79 13.47 -1.52 0.07
CA LYS A 79 12.14 -0.91 -0.09
C LYS A 79 11.22 -1.91 -0.78
N LYS A 80 10.21 -2.38 -0.07
CA LYS A 80 9.13 -3.18 -0.64
C LYS A 80 7.96 -2.27 -0.96
N LYS A 81 7.37 -2.41 -2.14
CA LYS A 81 6.23 -1.61 -2.56
C LYS A 81 4.96 -2.20 -1.97
N TYR A 82 4.15 -1.35 -1.36
CA TYR A 82 2.87 -1.75 -0.78
C TYR A 82 1.85 -2.07 -1.87
N PHE A 83 1.79 -1.17 -2.87
CA PHE A 83 0.93 -1.31 -4.05
C PHE A 83 1.78 -1.19 -5.31
N PRO A 84 2.27 -2.33 -5.88
CA PRO A 84 3.03 -2.30 -7.12
C PRO A 84 2.19 -1.71 -8.25
N GLY A 85 2.77 -0.80 -9.01
CA GLY A 85 2.09 -0.15 -10.14
C GLY A 85 1.21 1.07 -9.76
N TYR A 86 1.24 1.54 -8.50
CA TYR A 86 0.45 2.70 -8.09
C TYR A 86 1.33 3.85 -7.61
N VAL A 87 0.96 5.06 -8.02
CA VAL A 87 1.55 6.33 -7.57
C VAL A 87 0.42 7.19 -7.06
N LEU A 88 0.50 7.61 -5.80
CA LEU A 88 -0.47 8.51 -5.18
C LEU A 88 -0.07 9.95 -5.51
N MET A 89 -1.01 10.76 -5.93
CA MET A 89 -0.78 12.15 -6.27
C MET A 89 -1.90 13.04 -5.75
N LYS A 90 -1.54 14.06 -4.96
CA LYS A 90 -2.45 15.11 -4.53
C LYS A 90 -2.32 16.30 -5.47
N SER A 91 -3.38 16.61 -6.17
CA SER A 91 -3.34 17.64 -7.20
C SER A 91 -4.71 18.25 -7.50
N GLU A 92 -4.65 19.43 -8.11
CA GLU A 92 -5.74 20.01 -8.84
C GLU A 92 -5.77 19.38 -10.24
N MET A 93 -6.71 18.43 -10.45
CA MET A 93 -6.80 17.70 -11.71
C MET A 93 -7.56 18.51 -12.74
N ASP A 94 -6.86 18.95 -13.76
CA ASP A 94 -7.44 19.58 -14.95
C ASP A 94 -7.04 18.84 -16.23
N LYS A 95 -7.47 19.36 -17.36
CA LYS A 95 -7.19 18.79 -18.68
C LYS A 95 -5.70 18.68 -18.98
N ASP A 96 -4.97 19.74 -18.70
CA ASP A 96 -3.56 19.85 -19.05
C ASP A 96 -2.74 18.86 -18.25
N LEU A 97 -2.98 18.80 -16.93
CA LEU A 97 -2.34 17.83 -16.03
C LEU A 97 -2.73 16.40 -16.38
N TYR A 98 -4.00 16.16 -16.68
CA TYR A 98 -4.48 14.83 -17.10
C TYR A 98 -3.78 14.34 -18.36
N HIS A 99 -3.75 15.17 -19.42
CA HIS A 99 -3.12 14.81 -20.69
C HIS A 99 -1.60 14.66 -20.55
N MET A 100 -0.96 15.56 -19.81
CA MET A 100 0.47 15.48 -19.53
C MET A 100 0.82 14.14 -18.87
N ILE A 101 0.12 13.74 -17.82
CA ILE A 101 0.40 12.49 -17.10
C ILE A 101 0.11 11.28 -17.99
N LYS A 102 -0.99 11.29 -18.72
CA LYS A 102 -1.36 10.17 -19.60
C LYS A 102 -0.35 9.93 -20.72
N ASN A 103 0.35 10.98 -21.17
CA ASN A 103 1.38 10.91 -22.20
C ASN A 103 2.74 10.42 -21.67
N ILE A 104 2.93 10.31 -20.36
CA ILE A 104 4.17 9.82 -19.77
C ILE A 104 4.33 8.33 -20.08
N LYS A 105 5.48 7.96 -20.63
CA LYS A 105 5.82 6.56 -20.88
C LYS A 105 5.76 5.76 -19.58
N LYS A 106 5.14 4.58 -19.61
CA LYS A 106 4.93 3.67 -18.48
C LYS A 106 3.78 4.06 -17.54
N VAL A 107 3.02 5.09 -17.84
CA VAL A 107 1.71 5.32 -17.24
C VAL A 107 0.67 4.54 -18.02
N SER A 108 -0.13 3.75 -17.32
CA SER A 108 -1.27 3.01 -17.89
C SER A 108 -2.55 3.84 -17.88
N GLY A 109 -2.68 4.74 -16.92
CA GLY A 109 -3.82 5.63 -16.77
C GLY A 109 -4.03 6.06 -15.32
N PHE A 110 -5.27 6.35 -15.00
CA PHE A 110 -5.71 6.69 -13.65
C PHE A 110 -6.65 5.62 -13.11
N LEU A 111 -6.66 5.44 -11.80
CA LEU A 111 -7.71 4.67 -11.15
C LEU A 111 -9.03 5.45 -11.25
N GLY A 112 -10.07 4.78 -11.75
CA GLY A 112 -11.38 5.40 -11.90
C GLY A 112 -12.25 4.65 -12.89
N SER A 113 -13.43 5.17 -13.14
CA SER A 113 -14.39 4.57 -14.07
C SER A 113 -14.18 5.10 -15.48
N LYS A 114 -14.06 4.21 -16.46
CA LYS A 114 -13.92 4.53 -17.90
C LYS A 114 -12.75 5.49 -18.21
N GLY A 115 -11.65 5.41 -17.47
CA GLY A 115 -10.46 6.25 -17.67
C GLY A 115 -10.59 7.68 -17.12
N VAL A 116 -11.67 7.98 -16.42
CA VAL A 116 -11.86 9.24 -15.69
C VAL A 116 -11.22 9.11 -14.32
N PRO A 117 -10.28 10.00 -13.93
CA PRO A 117 -9.68 9.96 -12.60
C PRO A 117 -10.74 10.09 -11.51
N ALA A 118 -10.78 9.12 -10.59
CA ALA A 118 -11.64 9.21 -9.42
C ALA A 118 -10.84 9.80 -8.25
N PRO A 119 -11.34 10.86 -7.59
CA PRO A 119 -10.71 11.35 -6.38
C PRO A 119 -10.85 10.33 -5.26
N VAL A 120 -9.78 10.17 -4.48
CA VAL A 120 -9.73 9.32 -3.29
C VAL A 120 -9.79 10.20 -2.06
N SER A 121 -10.53 9.79 -1.04
CA SER A 121 -10.67 10.58 0.18
C SER A 121 -9.36 10.66 0.96
N ASP A 122 -9.11 11.80 1.63
CA ASP A 122 -7.93 11.97 2.49
C ASP A 122 -7.86 10.87 3.56
N LYS A 123 -9.00 10.45 4.12
CA LYS A 123 -9.05 9.36 5.12
C LYS A 123 -8.52 8.03 4.60
N GLU A 124 -8.82 7.69 3.34
CA GLU A 124 -8.32 6.45 2.72
C GLU A 124 -6.82 6.55 2.46
N ILE A 125 -6.36 7.70 2.01
CA ILE A 125 -4.94 7.96 1.79
C ILE A 125 -4.17 7.96 3.12
N ASP A 126 -4.68 8.63 4.15
CA ASP A 126 -4.07 8.63 5.47
C ASP A 126 -3.95 7.23 6.06
N LYS A 127 -4.96 6.39 5.84
CA LYS A 127 -4.89 4.98 6.24
C LYS A 127 -3.79 4.22 5.50
N ILE A 128 -3.65 4.45 4.18
CA ILE A 128 -2.58 3.85 3.37
C ILE A 128 -1.22 4.38 3.80
N LEU A 129 -1.08 5.71 3.94
CA LEU A 129 0.18 6.35 4.33
C LEU A 129 0.56 6.07 5.78
N GLY A 130 -0.42 5.93 6.67
CA GLY A 130 -0.21 5.51 8.05
C GLY A 130 0.38 4.11 8.09
N GLN A 131 -0.22 3.16 7.39
CA GLN A 131 0.32 1.81 7.26
C GLN A 131 1.74 1.76 6.66
N ILE A 132 2.11 2.75 5.84
CA ILE A 132 3.44 2.89 5.27
C ILE A 132 4.42 3.50 6.27
N LYS A 133 4.01 4.54 7.03
CA LYS A 133 4.84 5.23 8.02
C LYS A 133 5.12 4.36 9.24
N ASP A 134 4.12 3.63 9.68
CA ASP A 134 4.26 2.69 10.80
C ASP A 134 5.15 1.49 10.43
N GLY A 135 5.69 1.48 9.19
CA GLY A 135 6.14 0.31 8.48
C GLY A 135 4.99 -0.66 8.49
N VAL A 136 4.80 -1.65 7.66
CA VAL A 136 3.90 -2.68 8.13
C VAL A 136 4.36 -2.96 9.55
N ALA A 137 3.73 -2.36 10.51
CA ALA A 137 3.53 -3.07 11.72
C ALA A 137 3.01 -4.39 11.14
N GLN A 138 3.90 -5.36 10.94
CA GLN A 138 3.47 -6.71 11.19
C GLN A 138 2.50 -6.48 12.30
N PRO A 139 1.20 -6.83 12.21
CA PRO A 139 0.36 -6.52 13.31
C PRO A 139 1.27 -6.81 14.49
N LYS A 140 1.78 -5.72 15.14
CA LYS A 140 2.25 -5.89 16.49
C LYS A 140 1.04 -6.55 17.00
N SER A 141 1.13 -7.86 17.06
CA SER A 141 0.11 -8.57 17.75
C SER A 141 0.16 -7.81 19.04
N ALA A 142 -0.86 -6.93 19.23
CA ALA A 142 -0.99 -6.21 20.48
C ALA A 142 -1.17 -7.24 21.61
N ILE A 143 -0.95 -8.45 21.29
CA ILE A 143 -0.83 -9.66 22.09
C ILE A 143 0.63 -9.74 22.46
N GLU A 144 0.99 -9.09 23.56
CA GLU A 144 2.21 -9.39 24.25
C GLU A 144 2.07 -10.82 24.79
N TYR A 145 2.90 -11.72 24.29
CA TYR A 145 3.02 -13.06 24.83
C TYR A 145 4.01 -13.05 26.00
N ASN A 146 3.71 -13.80 27.04
CA ASN A 146 4.59 -13.96 28.17
C ASN A 146 5.11 -15.42 28.23
N ILE A 147 6.33 -15.59 28.72
CA ILE A 147 6.86 -16.94 28.98
C ILE A 147 5.95 -17.65 29.99
N GLY A 148 5.57 -18.88 29.69
CA GLY A 148 4.62 -19.65 30.48
C GLY A 148 3.15 -19.43 30.11
N GLU A 149 2.86 -18.55 29.19
CA GLU A 149 1.49 -18.28 28.71
C GLU A 149 0.99 -19.43 27.83
N LYS A 150 -0.29 -19.79 28.01
CA LYS A 150 -0.93 -20.81 27.19
C LYS A 150 -1.42 -20.25 25.89
N VAL A 151 -1.00 -20.85 24.80
CA VAL A 151 -1.36 -20.43 23.44
C VAL A 151 -1.95 -21.60 22.65
N GLN A 152 -2.80 -21.27 21.68
CA GLN A 152 -3.34 -22.21 20.71
C GLN A 152 -2.70 -21.94 19.35
N VAL A 153 -2.25 -22.98 18.69
CA VAL A 153 -1.74 -22.87 17.31
C VAL A 153 -2.91 -22.83 16.35
N ILE A 154 -2.97 -21.79 15.53
CA ILE A 154 -4.08 -21.55 14.60
C ILE A 154 -3.71 -21.85 13.13
N ASP A 155 -2.42 -21.91 12.82
CA ASP A 155 -1.95 -22.20 11.47
C ASP A 155 -0.75 -23.14 11.44
N GLY A 156 -0.59 -23.84 10.31
CA GLY A 156 0.50 -24.78 10.09
C GLY A 156 0.19 -26.23 10.50
N PRO A 157 1.22 -27.11 10.50
CA PRO A 157 1.03 -28.55 10.77
C PRO A 157 0.60 -28.86 12.21
N PHE A 158 0.68 -27.91 13.11
CA PHE A 158 0.31 -28.03 14.51
C PHE A 158 -0.97 -27.26 14.86
N ALA A 159 -1.75 -26.84 13.85
CA ALA A 159 -3.01 -26.16 14.07
C ALA A 159 -3.94 -26.95 14.98
N SER A 160 -4.68 -26.26 15.85
CA SER A 160 -5.56 -26.80 16.89
C SER A 160 -4.86 -27.40 18.12
N PHE A 161 -3.54 -27.49 18.12
CA PHE A 161 -2.83 -27.89 19.35
C PHE A 161 -2.64 -26.69 20.28
N THR A 162 -2.62 -26.97 21.58
CA THR A 162 -2.29 -25.98 22.60
C THR A 162 -0.88 -26.23 23.13
N GLY A 163 -0.20 -25.16 23.50
CA GLY A 163 1.14 -25.21 24.05
C GLY A 163 1.40 -24.10 25.05
N LEU A 164 2.57 -24.17 25.70
CA LEU A 164 3.07 -23.13 26.60
C LEU A 164 4.24 -22.41 25.93
N VAL A 165 4.27 -21.09 26.02
CA VAL A 165 5.39 -20.29 25.54
C VAL A 165 6.62 -20.54 26.42
N GLU A 166 7.68 -21.08 25.83
CA GLU A 166 8.97 -21.34 26.52
C GLU A 166 9.95 -20.18 26.36
N ASP A 167 9.96 -19.57 25.16
CA ASP A 167 10.88 -18.49 24.81
C ASP A 167 10.26 -17.56 23.77
N ILE A 168 10.73 -16.31 23.73
CA ILE A 168 10.20 -15.25 22.88
C ILE A 168 11.37 -14.57 22.16
N ASP A 169 11.42 -14.68 20.83
CA ASP A 169 12.35 -13.94 19.98
C ASP A 169 11.61 -12.74 19.35
N GLU A 170 11.61 -11.62 20.04
CA GLU A 170 10.96 -10.39 19.60
C GLU A 170 11.58 -9.82 18.33
N GLU A 171 12.88 -10.05 18.10
CA GLU A 171 13.56 -9.56 16.89
C GLU A 171 13.08 -10.28 15.63
N LYS A 172 12.78 -11.57 15.75
CA LYS A 172 12.32 -12.42 14.64
C LYS A 172 10.81 -12.63 14.63
N LEU A 173 10.10 -12.11 15.66
CA LEU A 173 8.67 -12.30 15.89
C LEU A 173 8.30 -13.80 15.92
N ARG A 174 9.07 -14.57 16.66
CA ARG A 174 8.88 -16.00 16.84
C ARG A 174 8.73 -16.34 18.31
N LEU A 175 7.91 -17.34 18.54
CA LEU A 175 7.70 -17.95 19.83
C LEU A 175 8.21 -19.38 19.79
N LYS A 176 8.94 -19.79 20.81
CA LYS A 176 9.21 -21.19 21.08
C LYS A 176 8.11 -21.70 21.97
N VAL A 177 7.27 -22.56 21.44
CA VAL A 177 6.09 -23.08 22.14
C VAL A 177 6.26 -24.56 22.37
N SER A 178 6.10 -24.98 23.62
CA SER A 178 6.05 -26.42 23.99
C SER A 178 4.64 -26.94 23.72
N VAL A 179 4.47 -27.59 22.58
CA VAL A 179 3.18 -28.16 22.16
C VAL A 179 3.07 -29.60 22.61
N SER A 180 1.95 -29.95 23.21
CA SER A 180 1.69 -31.33 23.62
C SER A 180 1.26 -32.18 22.43
N ILE A 181 2.16 -33.01 21.91
CA ILE A 181 1.90 -33.89 20.78
C ILE A 181 1.92 -35.32 21.31
N PHE A 182 0.80 -36.03 21.18
CA PHE A 182 0.64 -37.42 21.73
C PHE A 182 1.05 -37.56 23.20
N GLY A 183 0.75 -36.54 24.01
CA GLY A 183 1.08 -36.54 25.44
C GLY A 183 2.57 -36.27 25.77
N ARG A 184 3.36 -35.84 24.76
CA ARG A 184 4.76 -35.45 24.96
C ARG A 184 4.96 -33.96 24.63
N PRO A 185 5.59 -33.19 25.53
CA PRO A 185 5.92 -31.83 25.26
C PRO A 185 6.99 -31.78 24.16
N THR A 186 6.69 -31.07 23.07
CA THR A 186 7.58 -30.91 21.92
C THR A 186 7.79 -29.43 21.65
N PRO A 187 9.01 -28.89 21.73
CA PRO A 187 9.27 -27.49 21.40
C PRO A 187 9.15 -27.26 19.90
N VAL A 188 8.40 -26.26 19.53
CA VAL A 188 8.16 -25.86 18.14
C VAL A 188 8.37 -24.35 18.02
N ASP A 189 9.10 -23.91 17.00
CA ASP A 189 9.25 -22.50 16.67
C ASP A 189 8.08 -22.06 15.78
N LEU A 190 7.28 -21.13 16.26
CA LEU A 190 6.09 -20.60 15.59
C LEU A 190 6.21 -19.08 15.42
N GLU A 191 5.64 -18.56 14.34
CA GLU A 191 5.51 -17.12 14.15
C GLU A 191 4.32 -16.59 14.97
N TYR A 192 4.34 -15.32 15.36
CA TYR A 192 3.27 -14.67 16.15
C TYR A 192 1.89 -14.78 15.48
N ASN A 193 1.85 -14.83 14.14
CA ASN A 193 0.63 -14.98 13.36
C ASN A 193 0.07 -16.42 13.32
N GLN A 194 0.83 -17.38 13.81
CA GLN A 194 0.43 -18.81 13.86
C GLN A 194 -0.16 -19.22 15.20
N VAL A 195 -0.20 -18.31 16.17
CA VAL A 195 -0.69 -18.58 17.51
C VAL A 195 -1.65 -17.51 17.99
N GLU A 196 -2.57 -17.91 18.86
CA GLU A 196 -3.47 -17.01 19.60
C GLU A 196 -3.48 -17.39 21.09
N LYS A 197 -3.84 -16.44 21.95
CA LYS A 197 -3.97 -16.73 23.39
C LYS A 197 -5.10 -17.74 23.60
N ALA A 198 -4.78 -18.83 24.28
CA ALA A 198 -5.79 -19.80 24.67
C ALA A 198 -6.59 -19.25 25.85
N SER A 199 -7.90 -19.14 25.67
CA SER A 199 -8.83 -18.76 26.73
C SER A 199 -8.95 -19.83 27.81
#